data_ccf9404f7afeedada98fc1d3b09811e4
#
_entry.id   ccf9404f7afeedada98fc1d3b09811e4
#
_cell.length_a   1.000
_cell.length_b   1.000
_cell.length_c   1.000
_cell.angle_alpha   90.00
_cell.angle_beta   90.00
_cell.angle_gamma   90.00
#
_symmetry.space_group_name_H-M   'P 1'
#
loop_
_entity.id
_entity.type
_entity.pdbx_description
1 polymer ?
#
loop_
_entity_poly.entity_id
_entity_poly.type
_entity_poly.pdbx_seq_one_letter_code
_entity_poly.pdbx_strand_id
1 'polypeptide(L)'
;MGIPIKRGLEAIPGGMVIVPLTLGALIATFAPGAGQFFGSFTGALFTGALPILAVFYVCMGATIPFVTLPQVAGKGGVLLAAKVSMGVVAALVLGRVLGTEPIETGMLAGLSTLAVVVAINDTNGGLYMALMGRYGAPKDVGAYSVMSLESGPFITMMTLGGLLAFPWQTLLGAILPLTVGILLGNLDREMREFLGKAAPALIPFFAFAIGAGLNLTAVWRAGLLGLALGMVVLVISCTVMFLADRVSGGKGLAGLAAAATAGNAAAVPALVAAANPAYAKAAPYATVLVAASVVVTMLTVPIITAWWAKKLSS
;
A
#
# COMPACT_ATOMS: atom_id res chain seq x y z
N MET A 1 -11.33 -18.72 -32.85
CA MET A 1 -11.89 -18.49 -31.50
C MET A 1 -10.81 -17.83 -30.66
N GLY A 2 -11.04 -16.61 -30.11
CA GLY A 2 -10.07 -15.95 -29.24
C GLY A 2 -10.21 -16.46 -27.80
N ILE A 3 -9.09 -16.60 -27.09
CA ILE A 3 -9.09 -16.94 -25.67
C ILE A 3 -9.61 -15.71 -24.89
N PRO A 4 -10.66 -15.82 -24.06
CA PRO A 4 -11.25 -14.67 -23.35
C PRO A 4 -10.45 -14.30 -22.09
N ILE A 5 -9.18 -13.87 -22.25
CA ILE A 5 -8.23 -13.60 -21.16
C ILE A 5 -8.82 -12.59 -20.16
N LYS A 6 -9.33 -11.44 -20.64
CA LYS A 6 -9.91 -10.42 -19.77
C LYS A 6 -11.06 -10.99 -18.94
N ARG A 7 -12.00 -11.73 -19.55
CA ARG A 7 -13.11 -12.35 -18.82
C ARG A 7 -12.63 -13.38 -17.81
N GLY A 8 -11.59 -14.17 -18.15
CA GLY A 8 -10.97 -15.11 -17.23
C GLY A 8 -10.38 -14.43 -16.01
N LEU A 9 -9.66 -13.31 -16.18
CA LEU A 9 -9.12 -12.52 -15.08
C LEU A 9 -10.26 -11.91 -14.24
N GLU A 10 -11.29 -11.37 -14.86
CA GLU A 10 -12.43 -10.75 -14.16
C GLU A 10 -13.32 -11.75 -13.40
N ALA A 11 -13.30 -13.04 -13.77
CA ALA A 11 -14.00 -14.09 -13.04
C ALA A 11 -13.37 -14.37 -11.65
N ILE A 12 -12.08 -14.08 -11.49
CA ILE A 12 -11.39 -14.20 -10.21
C ILE A 12 -11.65 -12.90 -9.41
N PRO A 13 -12.10 -12.97 -8.14
CA PRO A 13 -12.24 -11.78 -7.31
C PRO A 13 -10.90 -11.02 -7.22
N GLY A 14 -10.86 -9.78 -7.71
CA GLY A 14 -9.63 -9.00 -7.77
C GLY A 14 -8.62 -9.42 -8.85
N GLY A 15 -8.98 -10.32 -9.76
CA GLY A 15 -8.06 -10.97 -10.69
C GLY A 15 -7.24 -10.02 -11.56
N MET A 16 -7.80 -8.86 -11.96
CA MET A 16 -7.06 -7.81 -12.69
C MET A 16 -5.90 -7.20 -11.88
N VAL A 17 -5.91 -7.35 -10.55
CA VAL A 17 -4.85 -6.91 -9.65
C VAL A 17 -4.04 -8.10 -9.14
N ILE A 18 -4.72 -9.12 -8.60
CA ILE A 18 -4.08 -10.25 -7.91
C ILE A 18 -3.24 -11.08 -8.86
N VAL A 19 -3.74 -11.39 -10.06
CA VAL A 19 -3.02 -12.27 -10.99
C VAL A 19 -1.71 -11.64 -11.47
N PRO A 20 -1.69 -10.39 -12.00
CA PRO A 20 -0.43 -9.74 -12.36
C PRO A 20 0.52 -9.53 -11.17
N LEU A 21 0.00 -9.15 -10.00
CA LEU A 21 0.78 -8.99 -8.78
C LEU A 21 1.46 -10.31 -8.37
N THR A 22 0.70 -11.41 -8.35
CA THR A 22 1.24 -12.73 -8.00
C THR A 22 2.26 -13.19 -9.03
N LEU A 23 2.01 -12.97 -10.34
CA LEU A 23 2.96 -13.29 -11.38
C LEU A 23 4.28 -12.53 -11.19
N GLY A 24 4.23 -11.22 -10.94
CA GLY A 24 5.41 -10.41 -10.63
C GLY A 24 6.18 -10.95 -9.42
N ALA A 25 5.46 -11.28 -8.34
CA ALA A 25 6.05 -11.82 -7.11
C ALA A 25 6.70 -13.20 -7.30
N LEU A 26 6.10 -14.08 -8.09
CA LEU A 26 6.67 -15.39 -8.44
C LEU A 26 7.96 -15.21 -9.25
N ILE A 27 7.95 -14.36 -10.28
CA ILE A 27 9.15 -14.11 -11.09
C ILE A 27 10.25 -13.50 -10.22
N ALA A 28 9.95 -12.48 -9.40
CA ALA A 28 10.94 -11.87 -8.50
C ALA A 28 11.51 -12.86 -7.49
N THR A 29 10.73 -13.86 -7.08
CA THR A 29 11.16 -14.88 -6.11
C THR A 29 12.02 -15.96 -6.75
N PHE A 30 11.61 -16.49 -7.91
CA PHE A 30 12.28 -17.64 -8.54
C PHE A 30 13.29 -17.24 -9.62
N ALA A 31 13.18 -16.02 -10.17
CA ALA A 31 14.09 -15.48 -11.17
C ALA A 31 14.42 -14.00 -10.85
N PRO A 32 15.06 -13.68 -9.71
CA PRO A 32 15.25 -12.30 -9.23
C PRO A 32 16.08 -11.44 -10.19
N GLY A 33 16.88 -12.04 -11.06
CA GLY A 33 17.65 -11.36 -12.11
C GLY A 33 16.88 -11.09 -13.41
N ALA A 34 15.64 -11.53 -13.56
CA ALA A 34 14.91 -11.47 -14.85
C ALA A 34 14.82 -10.04 -15.40
N GLY A 35 14.50 -9.06 -14.59
CA GLY A 35 14.43 -7.66 -15.02
C GLY A 35 15.76 -7.11 -15.53
N GLN A 36 16.86 -7.48 -14.88
CA GLN A 36 18.21 -7.09 -15.28
C GLN A 36 18.67 -7.83 -16.54
N PHE A 37 18.36 -9.13 -16.62
CA PHE A 37 18.71 -9.97 -17.77
C PHE A 37 18.11 -9.45 -19.08
N PHE A 38 16.82 -9.13 -19.09
CA PHE A 38 16.17 -8.60 -20.29
C PHE A 38 16.49 -7.11 -20.52
N GLY A 39 16.69 -6.32 -19.46
CA GLY A 39 16.95 -4.89 -19.55
C GLY A 39 15.88 -4.12 -20.33
N SER A 40 16.23 -2.95 -20.89
CA SER A 40 15.40 -2.18 -21.80
C SER A 40 13.94 -2.03 -21.33
N PHE A 41 12.96 -2.12 -22.21
CA PHE A 41 11.51 -2.00 -21.91
C PHE A 41 11.02 -3.11 -20.96
N THR A 42 11.49 -4.34 -21.14
CA THR A 42 11.10 -5.47 -20.27
C THR A 42 11.59 -5.25 -18.84
N GLY A 43 12.88 -4.90 -18.67
CA GLY A 43 13.43 -4.59 -17.35
C GLY A 43 12.72 -3.40 -16.69
N ALA A 44 12.36 -2.38 -17.46
CA ALA A 44 11.62 -1.22 -16.97
C ALA A 44 10.22 -1.58 -16.45
N LEU A 45 9.55 -2.61 -16.99
CA LEU A 45 8.27 -3.08 -16.45
C LEU A 45 8.39 -3.68 -15.04
N PHE A 46 9.51 -4.33 -14.72
CA PHE A 46 9.75 -4.89 -13.38
C PHE A 46 9.96 -3.82 -12.30
N THR A 47 10.53 -2.68 -12.68
CA THR A 47 10.84 -1.56 -11.77
C THR A 47 9.88 -0.38 -11.92
N GLY A 48 8.97 -0.44 -12.89
CA GLY A 48 8.15 0.67 -13.37
C GLY A 48 6.89 0.97 -12.54
N ALA A 49 6.76 0.48 -11.32
CA ALA A 49 5.57 0.73 -10.50
C ALA A 49 5.27 2.24 -10.36
N LEU A 50 6.24 3.04 -9.95
CA LEU A 50 6.05 4.49 -9.73
C LEU A 50 5.73 5.27 -11.02
N PRO A 51 6.46 5.10 -12.15
CA PRO A 51 6.11 5.78 -13.40
C PRO A 51 4.71 5.43 -13.90
N ILE A 52 4.33 4.14 -13.86
CA ILE A 52 3.00 3.72 -14.31
C ILE A 52 1.91 4.26 -13.38
N LEU A 53 2.15 4.28 -12.06
CA LEU A 53 1.26 4.88 -11.08
C LEU A 53 1.12 6.39 -11.26
N ALA A 54 2.20 7.11 -11.62
CA ALA A 54 2.12 8.54 -11.91
C ALA A 54 1.20 8.81 -13.11
N VAL A 55 1.34 8.05 -14.20
CA VAL A 55 0.42 8.13 -15.36
C VAL A 55 -1.01 7.78 -14.96
N PHE A 56 -1.19 6.71 -14.18
CA PHE A 56 -2.49 6.32 -13.65
C PHE A 56 -3.12 7.44 -12.81
N TYR A 57 -2.34 8.13 -11.98
CA TYR A 57 -2.80 9.27 -11.19
C TYR A 57 -3.27 10.44 -12.04
N VAL A 58 -2.55 10.77 -13.12
CA VAL A 58 -3.01 11.77 -14.09
C VAL A 58 -4.36 11.34 -14.69
N CYS A 59 -4.46 10.09 -15.14
CA CYS A 59 -5.69 9.56 -15.74
C CYS A 59 -6.88 9.59 -14.76
N MET A 60 -6.67 9.16 -13.53
CA MET A 60 -7.72 9.17 -12.49
C MET A 60 -8.05 10.59 -12.03
N GLY A 61 -7.05 11.45 -11.87
CA GLY A 61 -7.23 12.87 -11.55
C GLY A 61 -8.15 13.57 -12.53
N ALA A 62 -7.98 13.30 -13.82
CA ALA A 62 -8.83 13.88 -14.86
C ALA A 62 -10.32 13.54 -14.69
N THR A 63 -10.66 12.45 -14.03
CA THR A 63 -12.05 12.06 -13.75
C THR A 63 -12.64 12.69 -12.49
N ILE A 64 -11.87 13.46 -11.71
CA ILE A 64 -12.29 14.10 -10.46
C ILE A 64 -12.77 15.53 -10.73
N PRO A 65 -14.07 15.84 -10.58
CA PRO A 65 -14.56 17.20 -10.68
C PRO A 65 -14.08 18.07 -9.50
N PHE A 66 -13.79 19.36 -9.72
CA PHE A 66 -13.41 20.29 -8.65
C PHE A 66 -14.36 20.30 -7.47
N VAL A 67 -15.66 20.17 -7.71
CA VAL A 67 -16.69 20.14 -6.65
C VAL A 67 -16.51 18.97 -5.66
N THR A 68 -15.81 17.91 -6.03
CA THR A 68 -15.58 16.74 -5.16
C THR A 68 -14.28 16.82 -4.35
N LEU A 69 -13.42 17.84 -4.55
CA LEU A 69 -12.16 17.97 -3.82
C LEU A 69 -12.29 18.01 -2.29
N PRO A 70 -13.29 18.71 -1.69
CA PRO A 70 -13.49 18.64 -0.24
C PRO A 70 -13.76 17.21 0.26
N GLN A 71 -14.45 16.39 -0.53
CA GLN A 71 -14.72 14.99 -0.18
C GLN A 71 -13.45 14.13 -0.27
N VAL A 72 -12.58 14.40 -1.27
CA VAL A 72 -11.26 13.77 -1.40
C VAL A 72 -10.41 14.07 -0.17
N ALA A 73 -10.31 15.34 0.20
CA ALA A 73 -9.52 15.79 1.34
C ALA A 73 -10.08 15.24 2.67
N GLY A 74 -11.39 15.32 2.88
CA GLY A 74 -12.04 14.82 4.09
C GLY A 74 -11.88 13.31 4.25
N LYS A 75 -12.09 12.54 3.19
CA LYS A 75 -11.92 11.08 3.22
C LYS A 75 -10.46 10.69 3.45
N GLY A 76 -9.55 11.28 2.69
CA GLY A 76 -8.12 11.03 2.84
C GLY A 76 -7.62 11.40 4.24
N GLY A 77 -8.09 12.52 4.80
CA GLY A 77 -7.76 12.97 6.15
C GLY A 77 -8.23 12.01 7.24
N VAL A 78 -9.46 11.49 7.15
CA VAL A 78 -9.98 10.50 8.11
C VAL A 78 -9.20 9.20 8.05
N LEU A 79 -8.90 8.69 6.85
CA LEU A 79 -8.12 7.47 6.67
C LEU A 79 -6.69 7.64 7.17
N LEU A 80 -6.04 8.77 6.85
CA LEU A 80 -4.71 9.12 7.36
C LEU A 80 -4.70 9.19 8.90
N ALA A 81 -5.64 9.92 9.49
CA ALA A 81 -5.74 10.06 10.94
C ALA A 81 -5.93 8.70 11.62
N ALA A 82 -6.78 7.83 11.08
CA ALA A 82 -6.99 6.48 11.60
C ALA A 82 -5.71 5.64 11.53
N LYS A 83 -4.98 5.70 10.42
CA LYS A 83 -3.73 4.95 10.23
C LYS A 83 -2.64 5.41 11.19
N VAL A 84 -2.41 6.72 11.27
CA VAL A 84 -1.44 7.32 12.20
C VAL A 84 -1.81 7.04 13.65
N SER A 85 -3.08 7.20 14.03
CA SER A 85 -3.56 6.91 15.38
C SER A 85 -3.33 5.44 15.76
N MET A 86 -3.55 4.51 14.83
CA MET A 86 -3.31 3.09 15.03
C MET A 86 -1.83 2.81 15.31
N GLY A 87 -0.92 3.43 14.55
CA GLY A 87 0.52 3.34 14.78
C GLY A 87 0.95 3.94 16.12
N VAL A 88 0.43 5.13 16.47
CA VAL A 88 0.70 5.80 17.76
C VAL A 88 0.21 4.95 18.94
N VAL A 89 -1.02 4.44 18.88
CA VAL A 89 -1.57 3.55 19.92
C VAL A 89 -0.73 2.28 20.05
N ALA A 90 -0.34 1.67 18.94
CA ALA A 90 0.53 0.50 18.95
C ALA A 90 1.89 0.82 19.61
N ALA A 91 2.51 1.97 19.28
CA ALA A 91 3.78 2.39 19.89
C ALA A 91 3.65 2.64 21.39
N LEU A 92 2.58 3.32 21.84
CA LEU A 92 2.38 3.63 23.25
C LEU A 92 2.06 2.39 24.08
N VAL A 93 1.22 1.48 23.57
CA VAL A 93 0.82 0.28 24.29
C VAL A 93 1.96 -0.75 24.29
N LEU A 94 2.48 -1.07 23.09
CA LEU A 94 3.51 -2.10 22.95
C LEU A 94 4.88 -1.62 23.38
N GLY A 95 5.16 -0.30 23.28
CA GLY A 95 6.41 0.26 23.79
C GLY A 95 6.60 0.06 25.30
N ARG A 96 5.49 0.00 26.06
CA ARG A 96 5.53 -0.30 27.51
C ARG A 96 5.70 -1.79 27.80
N VAL A 97 5.29 -2.66 26.89
CA VAL A 97 5.27 -4.12 27.06
C VAL A 97 6.50 -4.78 26.45
N LEU A 98 6.82 -4.41 25.21
CA LEU A 98 7.91 -5.00 24.42
C LEU A 98 9.21 -4.20 24.49
N GLY A 99 9.14 -2.89 24.80
CA GLY A 99 10.30 -2.01 24.77
C GLY A 99 10.88 -1.78 23.37
N THR A 100 12.15 -1.36 23.32
CA THR A 100 12.89 -1.04 22.09
C THR A 100 13.70 -2.24 21.57
N GLU A 101 14.01 -3.22 22.42
CA GLU A 101 14.79 -4.40 22.07
C GLU A 101 13.89 -5.54 21.59
N PRO A 102 14.42 -6.50 20.81
CA PRO A 102 13.67 -7.67 20.41
C PRO A 102 13.52 -8.63 21.60
N ILE A 103 12.41 -9.36 21.70
CA ILE A 103 12.26 -10.48 22.66
C ILE A 103 13.34 -11.51 22.33
N GLU A 104 14.12 -11.92 23.34
CA GLU A 104 15.28 -12.81 23.12
C GLU A 104 14.91 -14.28 22.93
N THR A 105 13.85 -14.75 23.61
CA THR A 105 13.54 -16.18 23.68
C THR A 105 12.05 -16.47 23.54
N GLY A 106 11.71 -17.72 23.24
CA GLY A 106 10.34 -18.22 23.17
C GLY A 106 9.70 -18.04 21.79
N MET A 107 8.38 -18.25 21.73
CA MET A 107 7.60 -18.20 20.47
C MET A 107 7.55 -16.79 19.84
N LEU A 108 7.82 -15.75 20.62
CA LEU A 108 7.81 -14.36 20.18
C LEU A 108 9.23 -13.80 19.97
N ALA A 109 10.26 -14.66 19.96
CA ALA A 109 11.65 -14.24 19.79
C ALA A 109 11.82 -13.44 18.47
N GLY A 110 12.43 -12.26 18.58
CA GLY A 110 12.58 -11.29 17.48
C GLY A 110 11.45 -10.26 17.37
N LEU A 111 10.31 -10.45 18.06
CA LEU A 111 9.24 -9.45 18.09
C LEU A 111 9.70 -8.22 18.90
N SER A 112 9.34 -7.04 18.41
CA SER A 112 9.63 -5.75 19.06
C SER A 112 8.55 -4.73 18.73
N THR A 113 8.47 -3.66 19.50
CA THR A 113 7.61 -2.52 19.18
C THR A 113 7.88 -2.00 17.75
N LEU A 114 9.15 -1.95 17.34
CA LEU A 114 9.54 -1.54 16.01
C LEU A 114 8.87 -2.39 14.92
N ALA A 115 8.90 -3.72 15.05
CA ALA A 115 8.31 -4.62 14.05
C ALA A 115 6.82 -4.38 13.88
N VAL A 116 6.08 -4.24 14.98
CA VAL A 116 4.62 -4.06 14.95
C VAL A 116 4.22 -2.68 14.41
N VAL A 117 4.85 -1.61 14.91
CA VAL A 117 4.54 -0.25 14.50
C VAL A 117 4.81 -0.04 13.03
N VAL A 118 5.96 -0.52 12.53
CA VAL A 118 6.29 -0.41 11.09
C VAL A 118 5.32 -1.22 10.23
N ALA A 119 4.93 -2.42 10.66
CA ALA A 119 4.01 -3.25 9.90
C ALA A 119 2.59 -2.64 9.79
N ILE A 120 2.18 -1.86 10.80
CA ILE A 120 0.84 -1.26 10.87
C ILE A 120 0.79 0.11 10.20
N ASN A 121 1.83 0.93 10.34
CA ASN A 121 1.75 2.38 10.18
C ASN A 121 1.75 2.87 8.73
N ASP A 122 2.21 2.08 7.75
CA ASP A 122 2.37 2.53 6.37
C ASP A 122 1.43 1.77 5.42
N THR A 123 0.71 2.50 4.56
CA THR A 123 -0.25 1.93 3.59
C THR A 123 0.41 1.66 2.25
N ASN A 124 0.09 0.53 1.64
CA ASN A 124 0.47 0.24 0.27
C ASN A 124 -0.33 1.09 -0.72
N GLY A 125 0.19 2.26 -1.05
CA GLY A 125 -0.47 3.21 -1.91
C GLY A 125 -0.72 2.70 -3.32
N GLY A 126 0.22 1.95 -3.89
CA GLY A 126 0.04 1.36 -5.22
C GLY A 126 -1.11 0.36 -5.24
N LEU A 127 -1.16 -0.54 -4.25
CA LEU A 127 -2.23 -1.52 -4.12
C LEU A 127 -3.58 -0.84 -3.82
N TYR A 128 -3.59 0.16 -2.94
CA TYR A 128 -4.78 0.97 -2.68
C TYR A 128 -5.34 1.58 -3.97
N MET A 129 -4.48 2.24 -4.75
CA MET A 129 -4.89 2.86 -6.03
C MET A 129 -5.39 1.85 -7.04
N ALA A 130 -4.75 0.66 -7.12
CA ALA A 130 -5.21 -0.43 -7.98
C ALA A 130 -6.64 -0.87 -7.62
N LEU A 131 -6.89 -1.09 -6.33
CA LEU A 131 -8.18 -1.56 -5.83
C LEU A 131 -9.25 -0.47 -5.95
N MET A 132 -8.92 0.77 -5.63
CA MET A 132 -9.87 1.90 -5.78
C MET A 132 -10.11 2.26 -7.23
N GLY A 133 -9.12 2.17 -8.11
CA GLY A 133 -9.30 2.33 -9.55
C GLY A 133 -10.21 1.25 -10.16
N ARG A 134 -10.25 0.07 -9.57
CA ARG A 134 -11.10 -1.04 -10.04
C ARG A 134 -12.50 -1.02 -9.43
N TYR A 135 -12.62 -0.73 -8.14
CA TYR A 135 -13.85 -0.94 -7.36
C TYR A 135 -14.42 0.35 -6.73
N GLY A 136 -13.62 1.39 -6.59
CA GLY A 136 -14.00 2.65 -5.97
C GLY A 136 -14.46 3.70 -6.99
N ALA A 137 -14.81 4.86 -6.47
CA ALA A 137 -15.05 6.07 -7.26
C ALA A 137 -13.73 6.86 -7.44
N PRO A 138 -13.63 7.78 -8.43
CA PRO A 138 -12.43 8.62 -8.62
C PRO A 138 -11.99 9.35 -7.35
N LYS A 139 -12.94 9.83 -6.53
CA LYS A 139 -12.65 10.46 -5.24
C LYS A 139 -11.96 9.52 -4.24
N ASP A 140 -12.22 8.22 -4.31
CA ASP A 140 -11.59 7.24 -3.43
C ASP A 140 -10.13 7.03 -3.84
N VAL A 141 -9.83 7.02 -5.13
CA VAL A 141 -8.44 7.04 -5.63
C VAL A 141 -7.73 8.31 -5.19
N GLY A 142 -8.39 9.47 -5.38
CA GLY A 142 -7.85 10.77 -4.98
C GLY A 142 -7.55 10.90 -3.49
N ALA A 143 -8.27 10.19 -2.61
CA ALA A 143 -8.04 10.21 -1.17
C ALA A 143 -6.60 9.81 -0.79
N TYR A 144 -5.94 8.99 -1.63
CA TYR A 144 -4.54 8.63 -1.40
C TYR A 144 -3.58 9.81 -1.49
N SER A 145 -3.92 10.90 -2.19
CA SER A 145 -3.08 12.10 -2.21
C SER A 145 -2.85 12.69 -0.80
N VAL A 146 -3.85 12.59 0.07
CA VAL A 146 -3.73 13.00 1.48
C VAL A 146 -3.10 11.89 2.31
N MET A 147 -3.51 10.63 2.09
CA MET A 147 -2.93 9.48 2.80
C MET A 147 -1.44 9.31 2.51
N SER A 148 -0.94 9.75 1.35
CA SER A 148 0.49 9.64 1.00
C SER A 148 1.42 10.40 1.95
N LEU A 149 0.90 11.27 2.83
CA LEU A 149 1.63 11.89 3.94
C LEU A 149 2.23 10.86 4.91
N GLU A 150 1.62 9.68 5.04
CA GLU A 150 2.16 8.60 5.88
C GLU A 150 3.25 7.78 5.17
N SER A 151 3.38 7.93 3.84
CA SER A 151 4.30 7.10 3.05
C SER A 151 5.76 7.33 3.44
N GLY A 152 6.45 6.23 3.69
CA GLY A 152 7.86 6.24 4.08
C GLY A 152 8.09 6.32 5.59
N PRO A 153 9.34 6.49 6.03
CA PRO A 153 9.72 6.35 7.43
C PRO A 153 9.29 7.52 8.32
N PHE A 154 8.86 8.66 7.74
CA PHE A 154 8.68 9.91 8.48
C PHE A 154 7.69 9.78 9.65
N ILE A 155 6.44 9.36 9.39
CA ILE A 155 5.42 9.21 10.44
C ILE A 155 5.83 8.11 11.43
N THR A 156 6.39 6.99 10.94
CA THR A 156 6.88 5.91 11.80
C THR A 156 7.99 6.38 12.72
N MET A 157 8.93 7.17 12.22
CA MET A 157 10.03 7.71 13.02
C MET A 157 9.54 8.74 14.04
N MET A 158 8.60 9.61 13.67
CA MET A 158 7.93 10.50 14.64
C MET A 158 7.22 9.71 15.74
N THR A 159 6.51 8.67 15.37
CA THR A 159 5.77 7.79 16.28
C THR A 159 6.69 7.08 17.28
N LEU A 160 7.90 6.71 16.84
CA LEU A 160 8.91 6.01 17.64
C LEU A 160 9.92 6.98 18.30
N GLY A 161 9.66 8.29 18.32
CA GLY A 161 10.47 9.31 19.02
C GLY A 161 11.66 9.83 18.22
N GLY A 162 11.69 9.64 16.90
CA GLY A 162 12.68 10.25 16.01
C GLY A 162 12.21 11.59 15.44
N LEU A 163 13.09 12.63 15.47
CA LEU A 163 12.82 13.91 14.81
C LEU A 163 13.45 13.93 13.43
N LEU A 164 12.64 14.05 12.39
CA LEU A 164 13.09 14.23 11.00
C LEU A 164 12.49 15.48 10.39
N ALA A 165 13.19 16.02 9.38
CA ALA A 165 12.64 17.08 8.54
C ALA A 165 11.44 16.54 7.74
N PHE A 166 10.37 17.34 7.66
CA PHE A 166 9.17 16.99 6.89
C PHE A 166 9.50 16.86 5.40
N PRO A 167 9.19 15.71 4.74
CA PRO A 167 9.59 15.44 3.36
C PRO A 167 8.63 16.10 2.34
N TRP A 168 8.52 17.43 2.37
CA TRP A 168 7.57 18.18 1.54
C TRP A 168 7.77 17.97 0.03
N GLN A 169 9.01 17.75 -0.45
CA GLN A 169 9.29 17.46 -1.86
C GLN A 169 8.67 16.13 -2.30
N THR A 170 8.80 15.10 -1.47
CA THR A 170 8.21 13.78 -1.73
C THR A 170 6.69 13.86 -1.77
N LEU A 171 6.10 14.64 -0.86
CA LEU A 171 4.67 14.89 -0.83
C LEU A 171 4.20 15.61 -2.09
N LEU A 172 4.87 16.70 -2.48
CA LEU A 172 4.55 17.41 -3.72
C LEU A 172 4.67 16.47 -4.94
N GLY A 173 5.73 15.67 -5.01
CA GLY A 173 5.92 14.68 -6.07
C GLY A 173 4.80 13.64 -6.15
N ALA A 174 4.24 13.24 -5.00
CA ALA A 174 3.11 12.30 -4.97
C ALA A 174 1.78 12.94 -5.40
N ILE A 175 1.55 14.21 -5.07
CA ILE A 175 0.29 14.92 -5.35
C ILE A 175 0.26 15.52 -6.77
N LEU A 176 1.40 15.93 -7.30
CA LEU A 176 1.49 16.67 -8.57
C LEU A 176 0.83 15.93 -9.75
N PRO A 177 1.04 14.63 -10.00
CA PRO A 177 0.38 13.94 -11.11
C PRO A 177 -1.15 13.97 -11.00
N LEU A 178 -1.71 13.80 -9.81
CA LEU A 178 -3.15 13.90 -9.57
C LEU A 178 -3.66 15.31 -9.89
N THR A 179 -2.96 16.33 -9.41
CA THR A 179 -3.31 17.75 -9.63
C THR A 179 -3.31 18.09 -11.11
N VAL A 180 -2.28 17.66 -11.86
CA VAL A 180 -2.22 17.82 -13.31
C VAL A 180 -3.43 17.15 -13.98
N GLY A 181 -3.77 15.94 -13.60
CA GLY A 181 -4.95 15.23 -14.09
C GLY A 181 -6.25 16.01 -13.81
N ILE A 182 -6.45 16.45 -12.57
CA ILE A 182 -7.63 17.24 -12.17
C ILE A 182 -7.76 18.51 -13.04
N LEU A 183 -6.67 19.23 -13.25
CA LEU A 183 -6.68 20.42 -14.11
C LEU A 183 -7.06 20.06 -15.54
N LEU A 184 -6.41 19.08 -16.15
CA LEU A 184 -6.68 18.67 -17.53
C LEU A 184 -8.15 18.28 -17.72
N GLY A 185 -8.71 17.44 -16.84
CA GLY A 185 -10.07 16.95 -16.99
C GLY A 185 -11.16 17.97 -16.63
N ASN A 186 -10.83 19.03 -15.87
CA ASN A 186 -11.81 20.10 -15.58
C ASN A 186 -11.73 21.24 -16.59
N LEU A 187 -10.61 21.40 -17.29
CA LEU A 187 -10.45 22.38 -18.38
C LEU A 187 -10.96 21.83 -19.70
N ASP A 188 -10.83 20.52 -19.93
CA ASP A 188 -11.22 19.87 -21.18
C ASP A 188 -11.98 18.56 -20.94
N ARG A 189 -13.24 18.52 -21.43
CA ARG A 189 -14.11 17.35 -21.32
C ARG A 189 -13.61 16.17 -22.18
N GLU A 190 -13.08 16.41 -23.36
CA GLU A 190 -12.55 15.37 -24.24
C GLU A 190 -11.32 14.72 -23.60
N MET A 191 -10.43 15.53 -22.99
CA MET A 191 -9.28 15.05 -22.24
C MET A 191 -9.73 14.19 -21.03
N ARG A 192 -10.79 14.59 -20.31
CA ARG A 192 -11.37 13.80 -19.22
C ARG A 192 -11.80 12.41 -19.68
N GLU A 193 -12.52 12.33 -20.81
CA GLU A 193 -13.00 11.07 -21.35
C GLU A 193 -11.86 10.20 -21.87
N PHE A 194 -10.89 10.80 -22.55
CA PHE A 194 -9.70 10.12 -23.08
C PHE A 194 -8.87 9.48 -21.95
N LEU A 195 -8.47 10.27 -20.96
CA LEU A 195 -7.65 9.80 -19.83
C LEU A 195 -8.43 8.83 -18.96
N GLY A 196 -9.72 9.07 -18.74
CA GLY A 196 -10.57 8.17 -17.95
C GLY A 196 -10.69 6.77 -18.54
N LYS A 197 -10.68 6.64 -19.88
CA LYS A 197 -10.68 5.34 -20.58
C LYS A 197 -9.33 4.62 -20.47
N ALA A 198 -8.22 5.36 -20.34
CA ALA A 198 -6.88 4.78 -20.22
C ALA A 198 -6.60 4.20 -18.83
N ALA A 199 -7.15 4.79 -17.77
CA ALA A 199 -6.87 4.41 -16.39
C ALA A 199 -7.03 2.90 -16.09
N PRO A 200 -8.14 2.22 -16.44
CA PRO A 200 -8.30 0.81 -16.15
C PRO A 200 -7.26 -0.11 -16.80
N ALA A 201 -6.73 0.28 -17.98
CA ALA A 201 -5.73 -0.49 -18.68
C ALA A 201 -4.37 -0.51 -17.99
N LEU A 202 -4.05 0.52 -17.18
CA LEU A 202 -2.78 0.63 -16.47
C LEU A 202 -2.72 -0.27 -15.23
N ILE A 203 -3.88 -0.64 -14.66
CA ILE A 203 -3.98 -1.40 -13.39
C ILE A 203 -3.16 -2.69 -13.40
N PRO A 204 -3.29 -3.62 -14.37
CA PRO A 204 -2.52 -4.86 -14.35
C PRO A 204 -1.01 -4.64 -14.50
N PHE A 205 -0.58 -3.58 -15.20
CA PHE A 205 0.85 -3.31 -15.40
C PHE A 205 1.53 -2.84 -14.12
N PHE A 206 0.96 -1.87 -13.41
CA PHE A 206 1.57 -1.46 -12.15
C PHE A 206 1.35 -2.48 -11.03
N ALA A 207 0.26 -3.28 -11.05
CA ALA A 207 0.09 -4.41 -10.15
C ALA A 207 1.21 -5.45 -10.35
N PHE A 208 1.56 -5.78 -11.61
CA PHE A 208 2.72 -6.63 -11.92
C PHE A 208 4.02 -6.05 -11.37
N ALA A 209 4.29 -4.76 -11.63
CA ALA A 209 5.50 -4.10 -11.16
C ALA A 209 5.60 -4.03 -9.62
N ILE A 210 4.46 -3.83 -8.91
CA ILE A 210 4.38 -3.93 -7.45
C ILE A 210 4.74 -5.35 -7.00
N GLY A 211 4.15 -6.36 -7.65
CA GLY A 211 4.45 -7.77 -7.38
C GLY A 211 5.93 -8.11 -7.61
N ALA A 212 6.54 -7.57 -8.66
CA ALA A 212 7.95 -7.76 -8.98
C ALA A 212 8.90 -7.18 -7.90
N GLY A 213 8.41 -6.30 -7.04
CA GLY A 213 9.14 -5.83 -5.85
C GLY A 213 9.01 -6.75 -4.63
N LEU A 214 8.21 -7.83 -4.69
CA LEU A 214 7.96 -8.75 -3.56
C LEU A 214 8.88 -9.97 -3.63
N ASN A 215 9.38 -10.37 -2.45
CA ASN A 215 10.08 -11.64 -2.29
C ASN A 215 9.28 -12.56 -1.36
N LEU A 216 8.64 -13.59 -1.94
CA LEU A 216 7.81 -14.52 -1.18
C LEU A 216 8.59 -15.36 -0.16
N THR A 217 9.92 -15.48 -0.32
CA THR A 217 10.76 -16.18 0.67
C THR A 217 10.82 -15.46 2.01
N ALA A 218 10.43 -14.18 2.07
CA ALA A 218 10.35 -13.44 3.33
C ALA A 218 9.42 -14.11 4.35
N VAL A 219 8.30 -14.68 3.91
CA VAL A 219 7.38 -15.42 4.78
C VAL A 219 8.06 -16.66 5.37
N TRP A 220 8.83 -17.37 4.55
CA TRP A 220 9.57 -18.55 5.00
C TRP A 220 10.67 -18.18 6.01
N ARG A 221 11.42 -17.11 5.75
CA ARG A 221 12.48 -16.63 6.65
C ARG A 221 11.94 -16.13 7.99
N ALA A 222 10.79 -15.47 7.97
CA ALA A 222 10.14 -14.96 9.17
C ALA A 222 9.45 -16.07 10.00
N GLY A 223 9.23 -17.24 9.40
CA GLY A 223 8.59 -18.37 10.04
C GLY A 223 7.15 -18.08 10.50
N LEU A 224 6.71 -18.85 11.49
CA LEU A 224 5.35 -18.73 12.03
C LEU A 224 5.07 -17.35 12.65
N LEU A 225 6.08 -16.73 13.28
CA LEU A 225 5.93 -15.42 13.90
C LEU A 225 5.64 -14.32 12.87
N GLY A 226 6.35 -14.32 11.72
CA GLY A 226 6.10 -13.37 10.65
C GLY A 226 4.72 -13.54 10.02
N LEU A 227 4.28 -14.79 9.83
CA LEU A 227 2.93 -15.08 9.36
C LEU A 227 1.87 -14.58 10.36
N ALA A 228 2.07 -14.89 11.66
CA ALA A 228 1.17 -14.45 12.72
C ALA A 228 1.10 -12.92 12.82
N LEU A 229 2.25 -12.24 12.76
CA LEU A 229 2.28 -10.76 12.74
C LEU A 229 1.51 -10.21 11.53
N GLY A 230 1.74 -10.77 10.34
CA GLY A 230 1.02 -10.36 9.13
C GLY A 230 -0.49 -10.52 9.26
N MET A 231 -0.95 -11.61 9.84
CA MET A 231 -2.38 -11.87 10.09
C MET A 231 -2.96 -10.92 11.14
N VAL A 232 -2.26 -10.67 12.24
CA VAL A 232 -2.69 -9.69 13.27
C VAL A 232 -2.79 -8.30 12.68
N VAL A 233 -1.77 -7.86 11.92
CA VAL A 233 -1.76 -6.57 11.21
C VAL A 233 -2.92 -6.49 10.24
N LEU A 234 -3.18 -7.55 9.46
CA LEU A 234 -4.32 -7.63 8.53
C LEU A 234 -5.65 -7.40 9.25
N VAL A 235 -5.91 -8.14 10.33
CA VAL A 235 -7.17 -8.06 11.08
C VAL A 235 -7.36 -6.68 11.69
N ILE A 236 -6.34 -6.15 12.38
CA ILE A 236 -6.40 -4.83 13.02
C ILE A 236 -6.58 -3.73 11.97
N SER A 237 -5.74 -3.73 10.92
CA SER A 237 -5.81 -2.71 9.87
C SER A 237 -7.11 -2.78 9.09
N CYS A 238 -7.60 -3.97 8.71
CA CYS A 238 -8.90 -4.10 8.05
C CYS A 238 -10.03 -3.56 8.93
N THR A 239 -10.04 -3.87 10.23
CA THR A 239 -11.11 -3.43 11.15
C THR A 239 -11.09 -1.91 11.33
N VAL A 240 -9.93 -1.35 11.70
CA VAL A 240 -9.81 0.08 12.00
C VAL A 240 -10.04 0.91 10.74
N MET A 241 -9.43 0.54 9.62
CA MET A 241 -9.57 1.28 8.37
C MET A 241 -10.97 1.14 7.76
N PHE A 242 -11.60 -0.03 7.88
CA PHE A 242 -13.02 -0.20 7.51
C PHE A 242 -13.93 0.76 8.27
N LEU A 243 -13.77 0.85 9.59
CA LEU A 243 -14.54 1.76 10.43
C LEU A 243 -14.25 3.23 10.08
N ALA A 244 -12.99 3.59 9.84
CA ALA A 244 -12.61 4.93 9.42
C ALA A 244 -13.27 5.34 8.09
N ASP A 245 -13.29 4.43 7.11
CA ASP A 245 -13.99 4.68 5.85
C ASP A 245 -15.49 4.85 6.06
N ARG A 246 -16.12 4.09 6.97
CA ARG A 246 -17.54 4.25 7.34
C ARG A 246 -17.81 5.61 7.98
N VAL A 247 -16.92 6.07 8.87
CA VAL A 247 -17.02 7.39 9.50
C VAL A 247 -16.88 8.51 8.47
N SER A 248 -16.06 8.33 7.44
CA SER A 248 -15.91 9.29 6.34
C SER A 248 -17.08 9.28 5.34
N GLY A 249 -18.16 8.54 5.62
CA GLY A 249 -19.32 8.40 4.73
C GLY A 249 -19.11 7.38 3.59
N GLY A 250 -18.08 6.56 3.66
CA GLY A 250 -17.82 5.47 2.74
C GLY A 250 -18.60 4.19 3.10
N LYS A 251 -18.43 3.16 2.27
CA LYS A 251 -19.03 1.83 2.47
C LYS A 251 -18.05 0.79 3.04
N GLY A 252 -16.89 1.22 3.54
CA GLY A 252 -15.82 0.37 4.06
C GLY A 252 -14.82 -0.09 3.01
N LEU A 253 -15.07 0.17 1.72
CA LEU A 253 -14.26 -0.35 0.62
C LEU A 253 -12.86 0.28 0.57
N ALA A 254 -12.78 1.61 0.68
CA ALA A 254 -11.50 2.31 0.68
C ALA A 254 -10.67 2.00 1.94
N GLY A 255 -11.34 1.82 3.08
CA GLY A 255 -10.68 1.38 4.31
C GLY A 255 -10.05 -0.01 4.16
N LEU A 256 -10.78 -0.99 3.63
CA LEU A 256 -10.22 -2.32 3.36
C LEU A 256 -9.03 -2.27 2.41
N ALA A 257 -9.13 -1.48 1.34
CA ALA A 257 -8.02 -1.32 0.39
C ALA A 257 -6.77 -0.67 1.03
N ALA A 258 -6.95 0.21 2.03
CA ALA A 258 -5.88 0.87 2.78
C ALA A 258 -5.24 -0.02 3.86
N ALA A 259 -5.74 -1.23 4.08
CA ALA A 259 -5.27 -2.10 5.15
C ALA A 259 -3.94 -2.82 4.85
N ALA A 260 -3.47 -2.82 3.60
CA ALA A 260 -2.22 -3.49 3.22
C ALA A 260 -1.00 -2.69 3.68
N THR A 261 -0.01 -3.39 4.23
CA THR A 261 1.30 -2.82 4.58
C THR A 261 2.07 -2.41 3.32
N ALA A 262 2.74 -1.27 3.36
CA ALA A 262 3.51 -0.75 2.24
C ALA A 262 4.64 -1.70 1.80
N GLY A 263 4.88 -1.79 0.49
CA GLY A 263 5.90 -2.68 -0.06
C GLY A 263 7.33 -2.35 0.40
N ASN A 264 7.62 -1.08 0.65
CA ASN A 264 8.90 -0.58 1.15
C ASN A 264 9.04 -0.59 2.67
N ALA A 265 7.98 -0.95 3.42
CA ALA A 265 7.98 -0.94 4.88
C ALA A 265 9.12 -1.79 5.48
N ALA A 266 9.54 -2.87 4.80
CA ALA A 266 10.65 -3.69 5.25
C ALA A 266 12.01 -2.94 5.36
N ALA A 267 12.17 -1.81 4.67
CA ALA A 267 13.37 -0.98 4.79
C ALA A 267 13.31 0.01 5.97
N VAL A 268 12.12 0.30 6.48
CA VAL A 268 11.90 1.31 7.53
C VAL A 268 12.60 0.98 8.85
N PRO A 269 12.67 -0.28 9.34
CA PRO A 269 13.38 -0.60 10.58
C PRO A 269 14.84 -0.16 10.59
N ALA A 270 15.56 -0.33 9.47
CA ALA A 270 16.95 0.11 9.37
C ALA A 270 17.07 1.64 9.42
N LEU A 271 16.13 2.37 8.80
CA LEU A 271 16.09 3.82 8.83
C LEU A 271 15.77 4.35 10.24
N VAL A 272 14.84 3.71 10.95
CA VAL A 272 14.53 4.04 12.34
C VAL A 272 15.74 3.82 13.24
N ALA A 273 16.44 2.70 13.09
CA ALA A 273 17.65 2.40 13.87
C ALA A 273 18.79 3.39 13.60
N ALA A 274 18.94 3.86 12.36
CA ALA A 274 19.91 4.90 12.00
C ALA A 274 19.63 6.24 12.68
N ALA A 275 18.34 6.59 12.85
CA ALA A 275 17.91 7.83 13.53
C ALA A 275 17.82 7.68 15.05
N ASN A 276 17.51 6.48 15.55
CA ASN A 276 17.41 6.18 16.98
C ASN A 276 18.11 4.85 17.30
N PRO A 277 19.37 4.89 17.77
CA PRO A 277 20.18 3.70 18.07
C PRO A 277 19.56 2.72 19.09
N ALA A 278 18.57 3.15 19.88
CA ALA A 278 17.86 2.26 20.81
C ALA A 278 17.17 1.08 20.08
N TYR A 279 16.88 1.23 18.80
CA TYR A 279 16.27 0.17 17.97
C TYR A 279 17.28 -0.66 17.16
N ALA A 280 18.59 -0.40 17.32
CA ALA A 280 19.61 -1.05 16.48
C ALA A 280 19.58 -2.59 16.57
N LYS A 281 19.35 -3.15 17.77
CA LYS A 281 19.25 -4.60 17.96
C LYS A 281 17.95 -5.18 17.38
N ALA A 282 16.85 -4.43 17.42
CA ALA A 282 15.55 -4.88 16.91
C ALA A 282 15.45 -4.82 15.38
N ALA A 283 16.15 -3.89 14.73
CA ALA A 283 15.98 -3.61 13.29
C ALA A 283 16.16 -4.83 12.38
N PRO A 284 17.18 -5.70 12.52
CA PRO A 284 17.32 -6.87 11.65
C PRO A 284 16.13 -7.83 11.74
N TYR A 285 15.65 -8.10 12.94
CA TYR A 285 14.46 -8.96 13.16
C TYR A 285 13.20 -8.31 12.64
N ALA A 286 13.00 -7.02 12.94
CA ALA A 286 11.85 -6.26 12.48
C ALA A 286 11.77 -6.22 10.95
N THR A 287 12.91 -6.06 10.25
CA THR A 287 12.96 -6.09 8.78
C THR A 287 12.36 -7.39 8.22
N VAL A 288 12.73 -8.54 8.77
CA VAL A 288 12.25 -9.85 8.30
C VAL A 288 10.76 -10.03 8.62
N LEU A 289 10.31 -9.66 9.82
CA LEU A 289 8.91 -9.76 10.25
C LEU A 289 8.00 -8.82 9.45
N VAL A 290 8.43 -7.58 9.21
CA VAL A 290 7.71 -6.61 8.39
C VAL A 290 7.61 -7.08 6.94
N ALA A 291 8.69 -7.63 6.37
CA ALA A 291 8.66 -8.17 5.01
C ALA A 291 7.63 -9.31 4.87
N ALA A 292 7.49 -10.17 5.87
CA ALA A 292 6.45 -11.20 5.88
C ALA A 292 5.05 -10.57 5.96
N SER A 293 4.84 -9.56 6.81
CA SER A 293 3.57 -8.84 6.92
C SER A 293 3.18 -8.17 5.61
N VAL A 294 4.15 -7.59 4.89
CA VAL A 294 3.94 -7.04 3.54
C VAL A 294 3.37 -8.11 2.61
N VAL A 295 4.02 -9.27 2.52
CA VAL A 295 3.56 -10.36 1.64
C VAL A 295 2.14 -10.82 2.02
N VAL A 296 1.90 -11.08 3.31
CA VAL A 296 0.59 -11.54 3.81
C VAL A 296 -0.50 -10.55 3.46
N THR A 297 -0.31 -9.27 3.79
CA THR A 297 -1.34 -8.24 3.57
C THR A 297 -1.54 -7.92 2.09
N MET A 298 -0.48 -7.88 1.29
CA MET A 298 -0.59 -7.60 -0.15
C MET A 298 -1.29 -8.70 -0.94
N LEU A 299 -1.23 -9.95 -0.50
CA LEU A 299 -1.93 -11.05 -1.14
C LEU A 299 -3.39 -11.17 -0.67
N THR A 300 -3.66 -10.84 0.60
CA THR A 300 -4.99 -11.04 1.21
C THR A 300 -5.93 -9.84 1.06
N VAL A 301 -5.43 -8.61 1.18
CA VAL A 301 -6.25 -7.40 1.08
C VAL A 301 -7.00 -7.28 -0.25
N PRO A 302 -6.41 -7.59 -1.42
CA PRO A 302 -7.16 -7.57 -2.68
C PRO A 302 -8.35 -8.55 -2.69
N ILE A 303 -8.18 -9.73 -2.10
CA ILE A 303 -9.25 -10.75 -2.02
C ILE A 303 -10.40 -10.24 -1.15
N ILE A 304 -10.07 -9.70 0.04
CA ILE A 304 -11.06 -9.16 0.99
C ILE A 304 -11.79 -7.97 0.37
N THR A 305 -11.05 -7.06 -0.25
CA THR A 305 -11.62 -5.86 -0.89
C THR A 305 -12.54 -6.22 -2.06
N ALA A 306 -12.11 -7.15 -2.92
CA ALA A 306 -12.91 -7.61 -4.04
C ALA A 306 -14.18 -8.35 -3.60
N TRP A 307 -14.07 -9.19 -2.58
CA TRP A 307 -15.23 -9.87 -1.97
C TRP A 307 -16.23 -8.86 -1.42
N TRP A 308 -15.76 -7.85 -0.68
CA TRP A 308 -16.62 -6.80 -0.13
C TRP A 308 -17.26 -5.96 -1.24
N ALA A 309 -16.50 -5.60 -2.28
CA ALA A 309 -17.02 -4.87 -3.44
C ALA A 309 -18.17 -5.64 -4.12
N LYS A 310 -18.03 -6.96 -4.30
CA LYS A 310 -19.10 -7.83 -4.84
C LYS A 310 -20.35 -7.78 -3.96
N LYS A 311 -20.18 -7.85 -2.63
CA LYS A 311 -21.31 -7.78 -1.68
C LYS A 311 -22.04 -6.43 -1.71
N LEU A 312 -21.36 -5.34 -2.07
CA LEU A 312 -21.97 -4.01 -2.20
C LEU A 312 -22.73 -3.82 -3.51
N SER A 313 -22.46 -4.66 -4.51
CA SER A 313 -23.11 -4.62 -5.84
C SER A 313 -24.28 -5.60 -5.98
N SER A 314 -24.40 -6.56 -5.06
CA SER A 314 -25.53 -7.48 -4.92
C SER A 314 -26.63 -6.82 -4.06
#